data_747daabd3747bb3c5a2be868a0acd791
#
_entry.id   747daabd3747bb3c5a2be868a0acd791
#
_cell.length_a   1.000
_cell.length_b   1.000
_cell.length_c   1.000
_cell.angle_alpha   90.00
_cell.angle_beta   90.00
_cell.angle_gamma   90.00
#
_symmetry.space_group_name_H-M   'P 1'
#
loop_
_entity.id
_entity.type
_entity.pdbx_description
1 polymer ?
#
loop_
_entity_poly.entity_id
_entity_poly.type
_entity_poly.pdbx_seq_one_letter_code
_entity_poly.pdbx_strand_id
1 'polypeptide(L)'
;LLVTFGIALAGYVTGAILYVFQVPYATLALTGLELLTVIWLSARIHKLSVGAARGLFLFYAALNGVVFSMYFLIFGVVEMVFVFAATALFFGMMAGVSLIFKLDLSGIRPLLVGGLLFLILFGLLSMFLNLGSFETVLCYAGIVVFLGFTAYDTTKIRDNYQIFSADPELLQKASVFSALQLYLDFINLFLYIIRLMNRNRK
;
A
#
# COMPACT_ATOMS: atom_id res chain seq x y z
N LEU A 1 -2.93 -4.17 7.87
CA LEU A 1 -1.50 -4.54 7.92
C LEU A 1 -1.28 -5.85 8.67
N LEU A 2 -1.75 -6.00 9.91
CA LEU A 2 -1.58 -7.25 10.68
C LEU A 2 -2.16 -8.48 9.94
N VAL A 3 -3.33 -8.35 9.31
CA VAL A 3 -3.92 -9.41 8.48
C VAL A 3 -3.00 -9.76 7.32
N THR A 4 -2.50 -8.78 6.59
CA THR A 4 -1.60 -8.96 5.45
C THR A 4 -0.32 -9.70 5.84
N PHE A 5 0.40 -9.17 6.84
CA PHE A 5 1.66 -9.78 7.27
C PHE A 5 1.47 -11.09 8.01
N GLY A 6 0.36 -11.27 8.74
CA GLY A 6 0.01 -12.54 9.37
C GLY A 6 -0.24 -13.64 8.35
N ILE A 7 -1.01 -13.36 7.29
CA ILE A 7 -1.26 -14.30 6.18
C ILE A 7 0.05 -14.55 5.40
N ALA A 8 0.84 -13.51 5.15
CA ALA A 8 2.11 -13.65 4.46
C ALA A 8 3.07 -14.57 5.19
N LEU A 9 3.23 -14.38 6.49
CA LEU A 9 4.07 -15.23 7.34
C LEU A 9 3.52 -16.66 7.44
N ALA A 10 2.20 -16.82 7.63
CA ALA A 10 1.56 -18.13 7.68
C ALA A 10 1.74 -18.89 6.35
N GLY A 11 1.53 -18.23 5.20
CA GLY A 11 1.73 -18.84 3.88
C GLY A 11 3.17 -19.27 3.64
N TYR A 12 4.14 -18.50 4.13
CA TYR A 12 5.56 -18.86 4.09
C TYR A 12 5.87 -20.06 4.99
N VAL A 13 5.50 -19.99 6.28
CA VAL A 13 5.83 -21.04 7.29
C VAL A 13 5.19 -22.38 6.96
N THR A 14 3.96 -22.38 6.47
CA THR A 14 3.26 -23.60 6.08
C THR A 14 3.70 -24.14 4.72
N GLY A 15 4.48 -23.39 3.96
CA GLY A 15 4.85 -23.74 2.60
C GLY A 15 3.68 -23.69 1.60
N ALA A 16 2.51 -23.20 2.02
CA ALA A 16 1.31 -23.14 1.17
C ALA A 16 1.54 -22.33 -0.09
N ILE A 17 2.39 -21.31 -0.03
CA ILE A 17 2.74 -20.49 -1.19
C ILE A 17 3.43 -21.29 -2.30
N LEU A 18 4.17 -22.35 -1.97
CA LEU A 18 4.84 -23.21 -2.95
C LEU A 18 3.82 -23.92 -3.86
N TYR A 19 2.65 -24.29 -3.32
CA TYR A 19 1.57 -24.88 -4.12
C TYR A 19 0.95 -23.84 -5.08
N VAL A 20 0.86 -22.58 -4.66
CA VAL A 20 0.36 -21.50 -5.52
C VAL A 20 1.28 -21.30 -6.73
N PHE A 21 2.61 -21.42 -6.54
CA PHE A 21 3.57 -21.30 -7.65
C PHE A 21 3.55 -22.47 -8.63
N GLN A 22 3.09 -23.64 -8.20
CA GLN A 22 2.95 -24.79 -9.08
C GLN A 22 1.78 -24.65 -10.07
N VAL A 23 0.82 -23.74 -9.77
CA VAL A 23 -0.30 -23.49 -10.66
C VAL A 23 0.12 -22.45 -11.73
N PRO A 24 0.08 -22.81 -13.02
CA PRO A 24 0.39 -21.87 -14.09
C PRO A 24 -0.45 -20.61 -14.00
N TYR A 25 0.19 -19.45 -14.19
CA TYR A 25 -0.47 -18.13 -14.16
C TYR A 25 -1.11 -17.71 -12.81
N ALA A 26 -0.98 -18.49 -11.73
CA ALA A 26 -1.59 -18.16 -10.43
C ALA A 26 -1.16 -16.78 -9.91
N THR A 27 0.12 -16.44 -10.03
CA THR A 27 0.63 -15.11 -9.62
C THR A 27 0.02 -13.98 -10.44
N LEU A 28 -0.11 -14.16 -11.75
CA LEU A 28 -0.75 -13.18 -12.63
C LEU A 28 -2.23 -13.00 -12.29
N ALA A 29 -2.94 -14.12 -12.04
CA ALA A 29 -4.34 -14.10 -11.64
C ALA A 29 -4.54 -13.41 -10.28
N LEU A 30 -3.68 -13.69 -9.29
CA LEU A 30 -3.72 -13.04 -7.97
C LEU A 30 -3.47 -11.53 -8.07
N THR A 31 -2.44 -11.11 -8.81
CA THR A 31 -2.16 -9.68 -9.03
C THR A 31 -3.31 -9.00 -9.76
N GLY A 32 -3.88 -9.65 -10.77
CA GLY A 32 -5.07 -9.14 -11.46
C GLY A 32 -6.26 -8.99 -10.52
N LEU A 33 -6.51 -9.97 -9.65
CA LEU A 33 -7.58 -9.93 -8.67
C LEU A 33 -7.37 -8.83 -7.62
N GLU A 34 -6.13 -8.61 -7.17
CA GLU A 34 -5.78 -7.50 -6.28
C GLU A 34 -6.11 -6.14 -6.92
N LEU A 35 -5.65 -5.92 -8.15
CA LEU A 35 -5.90 -4.67 -8.87
C LEU A 35 -7.39 -4.44 -9.09
N LEU A 36 -8.12 -5.46 -9.53
CA LEU A 36 -9.58 -5.37 -9.71
C LEU A 36 -10.29 -5.07 -8.40
N THR A 37 -9.89 -5.74 -7.31
CA THR A 37 -10.51 -5.55 -5.99
C THR A 37 -10.29 -4.15 -5.48
N VAL A 38 -9.07 -3.59 -5.55
CA VAL A 38 -8.78 -2.23 -5.04
C VAL A 38 -9.45 -1.17 -5.90
N ILE A 39 -9.46 -1.32 -7.23
CA ILE A 39 -10.12 -0.37 -8.14
C ILE A 39 -11.63 -0.38 -7.86
N TRP A 40 -12.24 -1.56 -7.78
CA TRP A 40 -13.67 -1.68 -7.54
C TRP A 40 -14.06 -1.16 -6.15
N LEU A 41 -13.30 -1.50 -5.11
CA LEU A 41 -13.52 -1.01 -3.76
C LEU A 41 -13.40 0.52 -3.70
N SER A 42 -12.34 1.09 -4.25
CA SER A 42 -12.13 2.55 -4.28
C SER A 42 -13.24 3.29 -5.03
N ALA A 43 -13.72 2.74 -6.15
CA ALA A 43 -14.77 3.34 -6.96
C ALA A 43 -16.17 3.23 -6.33
N ARG A 44 -16.42 2.19 -5.52
CA ARG A 44 -17.74 1.88 -4.99
C ARG A 44 -17.91 2.12 -3.49
N ILE A 45 -16.86 2.47 -2.77
CA ILE A 45 -16.85 2.54 -1.30
C ILE A 45 -17.96 3.44 -0.74
N HIS A 46 -18.26 4.55 -1.40
CA HIS A 46 -19.34 5.47 -1.00
C HIS A 46 -20.76 4.89 -1.18
N LYS A 47 -20.89 3.86 -2.02
CA LYS A 47 -22.18 3.19 -2.30
C LYS A 47 -22.36 1.92 -1.48
N LEU A 48 -21.31 1.43 -0.85
CA LEU A 48 -21.34 0.22 -0.04
C LEU A 48 -21.84 0.50 1.36
N SER A 49 -22.46 -0.50 2.00
CA SER A 49 -22.64 -0.47 3.45
C SER A 49 -21.30 -0.54 4.15
N VAL A 50 -21.20 -0.02 5.36
CA VAL A 50 -19.97 -0.04 6.18
C VAL A 50 -19.43 -1.47 6.34
N GLY A 51 -20.33 -2.44 6.59
CA GLY A 51 -19.94 -3.85 6.71
C GLY A 51 -19.33 -4.43 5.42
N ALA A 52 -19.95 -4.15 4.27
CA ALA A 52 -19.44 -4.60 2.97
C ALA A 52 -18.09 -3.95 2.65
N ALA A 53 -17.93 -2.66 2.91
CA ALA A 53 -16.66 -1.95 2.70
C ALA A 53 -15.53 -2.53 3.58
N ARG A 54 -15.81 -2.82 4.86
CA ARG A 54 -14.86 -3.47 5.77
C ARG A 54 -14.51 -4.89 5.31
N GLY A 55 -15.51 -5.69 4.92
CA GLY A 55 -15.30 -7.05 4.45
C GLY A 55 -14.41 -7.10 3.21
N LEU A 56 -14.66 -6.24 2.23
CA LEU A 56 -13.86 -6.12 1.02
C LEU A 56 -12.45 -5.60 1.28
N PHE A 57 -12.30 -4.66 2.20
CA PHE A 57 -10.97 -4.19 2.61
C PHE A 57 -10.15 -5.31 3.26
N LEU A 58 -10.77 -6.10 4.15
CA LEU A 58 -10.11 -7.26 4.76
C LEU A 58 -9.77 -8.34 3.73
N PHE A 59 -10.66 -8.60 2.77
CA PHE A 59 -10.42 -9.50 1.66
C PHE A 59 -9.22 -9.03 0.81
N TYR A 60 -9.16 -7.74 0.47
CA TYR A 60 -8.03 -7.15 -0.23
C TYR A 60 -6.73 -7.28 0.56
N ALA A 61 -6.77 -7.00 1.88
CA ALA A 61 -5.62 -7.17 2.76
C ALA A 61 -5.15 -8.64 2.84
N ALA A 62 -6.07 -9.59 2.76
CA ALA A 62 -5.75 -11.02 2.74
C ALA A 62 -5.10 -11.43 1.41
N LEU A 63 -5.61 -10.95 0.27
CA LEU A 63 -4.98 -11.18 -1.05
C LEU A 63 -3.54 -10.67 -1.09
N ASN A 64 -3.31 -9.43 -0.62
CA ASN A 64 -1.96 -8.89 -0.48
C ASN A 64 -1.08 -9.78 0.41
N GLY A 65 -1.64 -10.36 1.48
CA GLY A 65 -0.92 -11.29 2.34
C GLY A 65 -0.45 -12.54 1.59
N VAL A 66 -1.28 -13.10 0.74
CA VAL A 66 -0.90 -14.25 -0.11
C VAL A 66 0.24 -13.85 -1.06
N VAL A 67 0.12 -12.73 -1.74
CA VAL A 67 1.18 -12.23 -2.64
C VAL A 67 2.47 -11.94 -1.85
N PHE A 68 2.37 -11.35 -0.67
CA PHE A 68 3.54 -11.04 0.16
C PHE A 68 4.25 -12.27 0.72
N SER A 69 3.59 -13.43 0.80
CA SER A 69 4.26 -14.69 1.13
C SER A 69 5.42 -14.99 0.18
N MET A 70 5.31 -14.56 -1.09
CA MET A 70 6.39 -14.69 -2.08
C MET A 70 7.63 -13.92 -1.69
N TYR A 71 7.45 -12.71 -1.17
CA TYR A 71 8.58 -11.87 -0.77
C TYR A 71 9.34 -12.51 0.40
N PHE A 72 8.65 -13.21 1.32
CA PHE A 72 9.32 -13.98 2.37
C PHE A 72 10.19 -15.12 1.82
N LEU A 73 9.78 -15.77 0.72
CA LEU A 73 10.61 -16.79 0.05
C LEU A 73 11.84 -16.18 -0.62
N ILE A 74 11.69 -15.00 -1.23
CA ILE A 74 12.76 -14.35 -2.00
C ILE A 74 13.79 -13.69 -1.08
N PHE A 75 13.31 -12.99 -0.04
CA PHE A 75 14.14 -12.14 0.80
C PHE A 75 14.47 -12.74 2.16
N GLY A 76 13.69 -13.69 2.63
CA GLY A 76 13.81 -14.26 3.98
C GLY A 76 13.06 -13.45 5.04
N VAL A 77 12.86 -14.08 6.22
CA VAL A 77 12.07 -13.49 7.31
C VAL A 77 12.75 -12.25 7.91
N VAL A 78 14.06 -12.30 8.13
CA VAL A 78 14.82 -11.23 8.79
C VAL A 78 14.73 -9.95 7.99
N GLU A 79 14.97 -10.02 6.70
CA GLU A 79 14.90 -8.87 5.79
C GLU A 79 13.49 -8.30 5.69
N MET A 80 12.49 -9.18 5.60
CA MET A 80 11.09 -8.74 5.55
C MET A 80 10.66 -8.02 6.82
N VAL A 81 11.06 -8.52 7.99
CA VAL A 81 10.80 -7.86 9.28
C VAL A 81 11.52 -6.52 9.36
N PHE A 82 12.78 -6.46 8.90
CA PHE A 82 13.56 -5.21 8.88
C PHE A 82 12.89 -4.15 7.97
N VAL A 83 12.52 -4.51 6.74
CA VAL A 83 11.83 -3.59 5.82
C VAL A 83 10.49 -3.16 6.36
N PHE A 84 9.73 -4.09 6.97
CA PHE A 84 8.47 -3.76 7.62
C PHE A 84 8.66 -2.74 8.75
N ALA A 85 9.63 -2.96 9.63
CA ALA A 85 9.94 -2.06 10.74
C ALA A 85 10.40 -0.67 10.23
N ALA A 86 11.27 -0.62 9.23
CA ALA A 86 11.72 0.62 8.60
C ALA A 86 10.53 1.37 7.96
N THR A 87 9.67 0.66 7.23
CA THR A 87 8.47 1.25 6.62
C THR A 87 7.53 1.80 7.70
N ALA A 88 7.28 1.01 8.76
CA ALA A 88 6.42 1.44 9.87
C ALA A 88 6.97 2.67 10.59
N LEU A 89 8.30 2.77 10.73
CA LEU A 89 8.96 3.93 11.32
C LEU A 89 8.78 5.18 10.44
N PHE A 90 9.11 5.10 9.14
CA PHE A 90 8.94 6.23 8.22
C PHE A 90 7.50 6.67 8.10
N PHE A 91 6.58 5.72 7.94
CA PHE A 91 5.15 5.96 7.89
C PHE A 91 4.64 6.62 9.17
N GLY A 92 4.99 6.06 10.33
CA GLY A 92 4.57 6.57 11.64
C GLY A 92 5.13 7.96 11.95
N MET A 93 6.39 8.22 11.59
CA MET A 93 6.99 9.55 11.72
C MET A 93 6.24 10.56 10.84
N MET A 94 5.97 10.23 9.59
CA MET A 94 5.31 11.15 8.66
C MET A 94 3.87 11.44 9.06
N ALA A 95 3.12 10.42 9.47
CA ALA A 95 1.78 10.57 10.02
C ALA A 95 1.80 11.41 11.31
N GLY A 96 2.74 11.13 12.22
CA GLY A 96 2.91 11.86 13.48
C GLY A 96 3.22 13.34 13.26
N VAL A 97 4.18 13.65 12.40
CA VAL A 97 4.53 15.03 12.03
C VAL A 97 3.30 15.76 11.46
N SER A 98 2.58 15.12 10.55
CA SER A 98 1.39 15.68 9.92
C SER A 98 0.28 16.04 10.93
N LEU A 99 0.07 15.17 11.94
CA LEU A 99 -0.93 15.40 13.00
C LEU A 99 -0.49 16.45 14.01
N ILE A 100 0.75 16.37 14.49
CA ILE A 100 1.29 17.24 15.55
C ILE A 100 1.37 18.69 15.05
N PHE A 101 1.94 18.90 13.88
CA PHE A 101 2.13 20.23 13.31
C PHE A 101 0.89 20.75 12.55
N LYS A 102 -0.19 19.98 12.49
CA LYS A 102 -1.45 20.35 11.81
C LYS A 102 -1.20 20.92 10.42
N LEU A 103 -0.34 20.25 9.65
CA LEU A 103 0.06 20.70 8.32
C LEU A 103 -1.18 20.91 7.43
N ASP A 104 -1.20 22.02 6.70
CA ASP A 104 -2.15 22.21 5.60
C ASP A 104 -1.50 21.72 4.31
N LEU A 105 -1.91 20.54 3.87
CA LEU A 105 -1.38 19.87 2.70
C LEU A 105 -2.38 19.88 1.52
N SER A 106 -3.42 20.70 1.59
CA SER A 106 -4.47 20.75 0.55
C SER A 106 -3.93 21.08 -0.84
N GLY A 107 -2.89 21.92 -0.92
CA GLY A 107 -2.26 22.33 -2.17
C GLY A 107 -1.33 21.30 -2.82
N ILE A 108 -0.85 20.29 -2.10
CA ILE A 108 0.12 19.32 -2.66
C ILE A 108 -0.53 18.13 -3.39
N ARG A 109 -1.85 17.96 -3.28
CA ARG A 109 -2.57 16.85 -3.91
C ARG A 109 -2.29 16.71 -5.42
N PRO A 110 -2.32 17.77 -6.24
CA PRO A 110 -2.01 17.65 -7.67
C PRO A 110 -0.59 17.16 -7.93
N LEU A 111 0.38 17.59 -7.12
CA LEU A 111 1.77 17.14 -7.22
C LEU A 111 1.91 15.65 -6.87
N LEU A 112 1.24 15.20 -5.81
CA LEU A 112 1.25 13.78 -5.42
C LEU A 112 0.59 12.90 -6.48
N VAL A 113 -0.55 13.32 -7.02
CA VAL A 113 -1.24 12.60 -8.11
C VAL A 113 -0.37 12.58 -9.36
N GLY A 114 0.26 13.69 -9.72
CA GLY A 114 1.22 13.76 -10.83
C GLY A 114 2.41 12.83 -10.62
N GLY A 115 2.97 12.81 -9.41
CA GLY A 115 4.03 11.89 -9.01
C GLY A 115 3.61 10.42 -9.12
N LEU A 116 2.40 10.08 -8.67
CA LEU A 116 1.85 8.73 -8.79
C LEU A 116 1.69 8.30 -10.26
N LEU A 117 1.12 9.18 -11.10
CA LEU A 117 0.98 8.91 -12.54
C LEU A 117 2.35 8.74 -13.22
N PHE A 118 3.33 9.56 -12.85
CA PHE A 118 4.71 9.40 -13.30
C PHE A 118 5.27 8.02 -12.92
N LEU A 119 5.11 7.59 -11.66
CA LEU A 119 5.59 6.28 -11.18
C LEU A 119 4.91 5.12 -11.92
N ILE A 120 3.60 5.21 -12.16
CA ILE A 120 2.85 4.19 -12.92
C ILE A 120 3.37 4.13 -14.36
N LEU A 121 3.48 5.28 -15.04
CA LEU A 121 3.93 5.33 -16.42
C LEU A 121 5.35 4.78 -16.59
N PHE A 122 6.29 5.23 -15.75
CA PHE A 122 7.66 4.73 -15.79
C PHE A 122 7.79 3.28 -15.30
N GLY A 123 6.94 2.86 -14.37
CA GLY A 123 6.82 1.45 -13.96
C GLY A 123 6.42 0.56 -15.15
N LEU A 124 5.45 0.98 -15.95
CA LEU A 124 5.04 0.28 -17.16
C LEU A 124 6.13 0.31 -18.23
N LEU A 125 6.76 1.45 -18.47
CA LEU A 125 7.86 1.57 -19.43
C LEU A 125 9.06 0.70 -19.03
N SER A 126 9.35 0.56 -17.75
CA SER A 126 10.45 -0.29 -17.26
C SER A 126 10.26 -1.78 -17.55
N MET A 127 9.05 -2.24 -17.83
CA MET A 127 8.77 -3.62 -18.25
C MET A 127 9.25 -3.90 -19.68
N PHE A 128 9.36 -2.85 -20.52
CA PHE A 128 9.75 -2.96 -21.92
C PHE A 128 11.17 -2.44 -22.18
N LEU A 129 11.60 -1.48 -21.37
CA LEU A 129 12.90 -0.84 -21.49
C LEU A 129 13.79 -1.26 -20.32
N ASN A 130 15.02 -1.66 -20.60
CA ASN A 130 15.99 -1.99 -19.55
C ASN A 130 16.50 -0.70 -18.89
N LEU A 131 15.70 -0.15 -17.97
CA LEU A 131 15.97 1.11 -17.25
C LEU A 131 16.83 0.90 -15.99
N GLY A 132 17.72 -0.09 -15.99
CA GLY A 132 18.46 -0.53 -14.81
C GLY A 132 19.04 0.59 -13.95
N SER A 133 19.70 1.60 -14.51
CA SER A 133 20.25 2.73 -13.76
C SER A 133 19.18 3.70 -13.23
N PHE A 134 18.05 3.81 -13.91
CA PHE A 134 16.96 4.73 -13.54
C PHE A 134 16.05 4.17 -12.45
N GLU A 135 16.05 2.86 -12.25
CA GLU A 135 15.18 2.18 -11.29
C GLU A 135 15.42 2.65 -9.84
N THR A 136 16.66 2.96 -9.47
CA THR A 136 17.00 3.51 -8.15
C THR A 136 16.36 4.87 -7.93
N VAL A 137 16.38 5.73 -8.94
CA VAL A 137 15.74 7.05 -8.90
C VAL A 137 14.22 6.88 -8.73
N LEU A 138 13.62 5.93 -9.46
CA LEU A 138 12.19 5.61 -9.30
C LEU A 138 11.85 5.10 -7.89
N CYS A 139 12.73 4.32 -7.27
CA CYS A 139 12.52 3.87 -5.88
C CYS A 139 12.52 5.04 -4.91
N TYR A 140 13.49 5.95 -4.99
CA TYR A 140 13.52 7.14 -4.14
C TYR A 140 12.32 8.07 -4.40
N ALA A 141 11.98 8.30 -5.67
CA ALA A 141 10.80 9.07 -6.03
C ALA A 141 9.52 8.45 -5.46
N GLY A 142 9.36 7.13 -5.55
CA GLY A 142 8.24 6.40 -4.98
C GLY A 142 8.15 6.55 -3.47
N ILE A 143 9.27 6.42 -2.75
CA ILE A 143 9.32 6.63 -1.30
C ILE A 143 8.85 8.05 -0.95
N VAL A 144 9.36 9.07 -1.63
CA VAL A 144 8.99 10.48 -1.38
C VAL A 144 7.50 10.71 -1.67
N VAL A 145 6.99 10.21 -2.79
CA VAL A 145 5.58 10.35 -3.17
C VAL A 145 4.66 9.69 -2.14
N PHE A 146 4.95 8.46 -1.70
CA PHE A 146 4.09 7.76 -0.74
C PHE A 146 4.24 8.26 0.70
N LEU A 147 5.37 8.82 1.10
CA LEU A 147 5.47 9.60 2.34
C LEU A 147 4.62 10.87 2.27
N GLY A 148 4.61 11.55 1.11
CA GLY A 148 3.75 12.70 0.85
C GLY A 148 2.26 12.33 0.93
N PHE A 149 1.84 11.20 0.32
CA PHE A 149 0.47 10.69 0.46
C PHE A 149 0.14 10.35 1.91
N THR A 150 1.03 9.67 2.64
CA THR A 150 0.84 9.37 4.06
C THR A 150 0.55 10.64 4.88
N ALA A 151 1.33 11.71 4.66
CA ALA A 151 1.09 12.98 5.33
C ALA A 151 -0.26 13.59 4.94
N TYR A 152 -0.55 13.64 3.64
CA TYR A 152 -1.78 14.18 3.09
C TYR A 152 -3.02 13.42 3.59
N ASP A 153 -3.02 12.08 3.49
CA ASP A 153 -4.15 11.25 3.87
C ASP A 153 -4.37 11.24 5.39
N THR A 154 -3.29 11.39 6.17
CA THR A 154 -3.39 11.58 7.62
C THR A 154 -4.09 12.90 7.96
N THR A 155 -3.82 14.01 7.26
CA THR A 155 -4.56 15.27 7.49
C THR A 155 -6.03 15.13 7.13
N LYS A 156 -6.34 14.37 6.07
CA LYS A 156 -7.73 14.10 5.65
C LYS A 156 -8.55 13.35 6.69
N ILE A 157 -7.94 12.48 7.50
CA ILE A 157 -8.65 11.81 8.61
C ILE A 157 -9.20 12.84 9.58
N ARG A 158 -8.38 13.83 9.96
CA ARG A 158 -8.80 14.92 10.85
C ARG A 158 -9.93 15.74 10.23
N ASP A 159 -9.78 16.12 8.96
CA ASP A 159 -10.77 16.91 8.25
C ASP A 159 -12.10 16.16 8.13
N ASN A 160 -12.05 14.88 7.76
CA ASN A 160 -13.22 14.00 7.67
C ASN A 160 -13.94 13.87 9.02
N TYR A 161 -13.18 13.75 10.12
CA TYR A 161 -13.78 13.72 11.46
C TYR A 161 -14.53 15.00 11.77
N GLN A 162 -13.98 16.16 11.45
CA GLN A 162 -14.64 17.45 11.69
C GLN A 162 -15.91 17.62 10.84
N ILE A 163 -15.88 17.16 9.57
CA ILE A 163 -17.00 17.29 8.64
C ILE A 163 -18.14 16.32 8.99
N PHE A 164 -17.81 15.07 9.31
CA PHE A 164 -18.79 13.98 9.44
C PHE A 164 -19.10 13.59 10.88
N SER A 165 -18.58 14.31 11.90
CA SER A 165 -18.80 13.98 13.31
C SER A 165 -20.27 13.96 13.73
N ALA A 166 -21.13 14.73 13.06
CA ALA A 166 -22.57 14.78 13.31
C ALA A 166 -23.34 13.60 12.67
N ASP A 167 -22.76 12.87 11.74
CA ASP A 167 -23.37 11.72 11.06
C ASP A 167 -22.53 10.45 11.28
N PRO A 168 -22.94 9.56 12.20
CA PRO A 168 -22.16 8.36 12.53
C PRO A 168 -22.00 7.39 11.35
N GLU A 169 -22.93 7.33 10.41
CA GLU A 169 -22.81 6.44 9.25
C GLU A 169 -21.80 6.97 8.25
N LEU A 170 -21.87 8.25 7.93
CA LEU A 170 -20.89 8.89 7.04
C LEU A 170 -19.49 8.89 7.66
N LEU A 171 -19.38 9.14 8.96
CA LEU A 171 -18.11 9.07 9.66
C LEU A 171 -17.48 7.67 9.59
N GLN A 172 -18.28 6.60 9.76
CA GLN A 172 -17.78 5.23 9.64
C GLN A 172 -17.32 4.91 8.20
N LYS A 173 -18.07 5.34 7.17
CA LYS A 173 -17.69 5.18 5.78
C LYS A 173 -16.39 5.92 5.48
N ALA A 174 -16.27 7.17 5.90
CA ALA A 174 -15.05 7.98 5.75
C ALA A 174 -13.85 7.33 6.46
N SER A 175 -14.06 6.75 7.64
CA SER A 175 -13.01 6.04 8.39
C SER A 175 -12.51 4.79 7.66
N VAL A 176 -13.40 3.99 7.08
CA VAL A 176 -12.99 2.81 6.27
C VAL A 176 -12.22 3.24 5.03
N PHE A 177 -12.66 4.32 4.37
CA PHE A 177 -11.98 4.86 3.20
C PHE A 177 -10.58 5.37 3.55
N SER A 178 -10.47 6.17 4.61
CA SER A 178 -9.17 6.66 5.08
C SER A 178 -8.22 5.53 5.51
N ALA A 179 -8.75 4.49 6.14
CA ALA A 179 -7.97 3.31 6.50
C ALA A 179 -7.45 2.58 5.26
N LEU A 180 -8.26 2.48 4.19
CA LEU A 180 -7.83 1.91 2.91
C LEU A 180 -6.73 2.76 2.27
N GLN A 181 -6.87 4.09 2.24
CA GLN A 181 -5.85 4.99 1.68
C GLN A 181 -4.52 4.84 2.41
N LEU A 182 -4.52 4.96 3.75
CA LEU A 182 -3.30 4.76 4.54
C LEU A 182 -2.71 3.35 4.41
N TYR A 183 -3.55 2.34 4.23
CA TYR A 183 -3.09 0.98 3.94
C TYR A 183 -2.34 0.91 2.61
N LEU A 184 -2.90 1.52 1.56
CA LEU A 184 -2.27 1.57 0.23
C LEU A 184 -0.95 2.35 0.26
N ASP A 185 -0.89 3.47 0.99
CA ASP A 185 0.34 4.24 1.16
C ASP A 185 1.43 3.39 1.82
N PHE A 186 1.08 2.69 2.90
CA PHE A 186 2.02 1.81 3.60
C PHE A 186 2.52 0.68 2.70
N ILE A 187 1.63 -0.02 2.00
CA ILE A 187 2.00 -1.14 1.14
C ILE A 187 2.91 -0.66 -0.01
N ASN A 188 2.57 0.45 -0.64
CA ASN A 188 3.40 0.99 -1.71
C ASN A 188 4.77 1.48 -1.20
N LEU A 189 4.81 2.17 -0.06
CA LEU A 189 6.05 2.57 0.59
C LEU A 189 6.93 1.35 0.90
N PHE A 190 6.35 0.28 1.46
CA PHE A 190 7.02 -0.98 1.72
C PHE A 190 7.60 -1.60 0.44
N LEU A 191 6.82 -1.63 -0.65
CA LEU A 191 7.27 -2.18 -1.94
C LEU A 191 8.43 -1.39 -2.54
N TYR A 192 8.45 -0.07 -2.41
CA TYR A 192 9.58 0.75 -2.87
C TYR A 192 10.83 0.57 -2.01
N ILE A 193 10.68 0.45 -0.69
CA ILE A 193 11.81 0.21 0.23
C ILE A 193 12.43 -1.18 -0.03
N ILE A 194 11.61 -2.25 -0.17
CA ILE A 194 12.15 -3.59 -0.45
C ILE A 194 12.80 -3.67 -1.83
N ARG A 195 12.25 -2.98 -2.82
CA ARG A 195 12.85 -2.89 -4.17
C ARG A 195 14.21 -2.19 -4.12
N LEU A 196 14.31 -1.08 -3.38
CA LEU A 196 15.57 -0.36 -3.19
C LEU A 196 16.62 -1.22 -2.49
N MET A 197 16.22 -1.95 -1.44
CA MET A 197 17.12 -2.86 -0.71
C MET A 197 17.64 -3.99 -1.61
N ASN A 198 16.77 -4.61 -2.40
CA ASN A 198 17.15 -5.68 -3.31
C ASN A 198 18.19 -5.21 -4.36
N ARG A 199 18.08 -3.98 -4.79
CA ARG A 199 19.02 -3.41 -5.76
C ARG A 199 20.41 -3.20 -5.18
N ASN A 200 20.51 -2.78 -3.94
CA ASN A 200 21.79 -2.54 -3.26
C ASN A 200 22.54 -3.85 -2.92
N ARG A 201 21.91 -5.01 -3.13
CA ARG A 201 22.52 -6.34 -2.96
C ARG A 201 23.18 -6.88 -4.23
N LYS A 202 22.90 -6.28 -5.39
CA LYS A 202 23.52 -6.62 -6.69
C LYS A 202 24.73 -5.75 -6.96
#